data_430e7e45ad169e9aa35e08666e45dd65
#
_entry.id   430e7e45ad169e9aa35e08666e45dd65
#
_cell.length_a   1.000
_cell.length_b   1.000
_cell.length_c   1.000
_cell.angle_alpha   90.00
_cell.angle_beta   90.00
_cell.angle_gamma   90.00
#
_symmetry.space_group_name_H-M   'P 1'
#
loop_
_entity.id
_entity.type
_entity.pdbx_description
1 polymer ?
#
loop_
_entity_poly.entity_id
_entity_poly.type
_entity_poly.pdbx_seq_one_letter_code
_entity_poly.pdbx_strand_id
1 'polypeptide(L)'
;VFEQVFCPSETTFKFFEGVMDEVIELFPSEYIHIGGDECPKTAWKNSAFCQQLIRQLGLKDDTTPSKIDGIKHSKEDKLQSYFVTRMEKYLNSKGKSIIGWDEILEGGLAPNATVMSWRGVEGGMNAAKAGHNAIMTPNPYVYLDYYQEEPEIAPTTIGGYNTLKKTYSYNPVPDDADELAKKHIIGIQGNIWREYMQNSERTDYQAFPRAMAIAETAWTQNANKDWKNFCERMVTEFERLKVMNTQPCLNFYDVNINTHADENGPLMVLLESFYPNAEIRYTTDGSEPTKASVLYEKPFVLEGNIDLKAAAFKDGKMLGKVAHKPLYGNLLTGKP
;
A
#
# COMPACT_ATOMS: atom_id res chain seq x y z
N VAL A 1 8.78 -2.18 17.99
CA VAL A 1 7.37 -2.29 18.42
C VAL A 1 7.34 -2.10 19.93
N PHE A 2 6.49 -1.23 20.43
CA PHE A 2 6.29 -1.04 21.86
C PHE A 2 5.36 -2.14 22.38
N GLU A 3 5.71 -2.73 23.54
CA GLU A 3 4.90 -3.77 24.18
C GLU A 3 3.74 -3.19 25.03
N GLN A 4 3.72 -1.86 25.20
CA GLN A 4 2.70 -1.18 25.99
C GLN A 4 1.41 -1.02 25.17
N VAL A 5 0.31 -1.48 25.75
CA VAL A 5 -1.05 -1.31 25.24
C VAL A 5 -1.96 -0.81 26.36
N PHE A 6 -3.04 -0.14 25.99
CA PHE A 6 -4.00 0.33 27.00
C PHE A 6 -4.64 -0.85 27.75
N CYS A 7 -4.73 -0.70 29.06
CA CYS A 7 -5.48 -1.63 29.89
C CYS A 7 -6.99 -1.44 29.66
N PRO A 8 -7.79 -2.47 29.38
CA PRO A 8 -9.22 -2.37 29.15
C PRO A 8 -10.01 -2.17 30.45
N SER A 9 -9.70 -1.10 31.19
CA SER A 9 -10.35 -0.70 32.43
C SER A 9 -11.46 0.33 32.18
N GLU A 10 -12.41 0.46 33.10
CA GLU A 10 -13.46 1.47 33.00
C GLU A 10 -12.89 2.91 32.99
N THR A 11 -11.76 3.14 33.64
CA THR A 11 -11.06 4.44 33.59
C THR A 11 -10.55 4.72 32.16
N THR A 12 -9.99 3.71 31.48
CA THR A 12 -9.52 3.81 30.10
C THR A 12 -10.69 4.09 29.14
N PHE A 13 -11.79 3.37 29.29
CA PHE A 13 -12.97 3.61 28.45
C PHE A 13 -13.52 5.01 28.62
N LYS A 14 -13.71 5.48 29.86
CA LYS A 14 -14.16 6.85 30.11
C LYS A 14 -13.22 7.92 29.55
N PHE A 15 -11.92 7.67 29.60
CA PHE A 15 -10.94 8.56 28.98
C PHE A 15 -11.15 8.64 27.46
N PHE A 16 -11.25 7.51 26.78
CA PHE A 16 -11.50 7.50 25.35
C PHE A 16 -12.88 8.01 24.95
N GLU A 17 -13.90 7.76 25.75
CA GLU A 17 -15.23 8.34 25.54
C GLU A 17 -15.17 9.88 25.53
N GLY A 18 -14.42 10.48 26.47
CA GLY A 18 -14.20 11.92 26.50
C GLY A 18 -13.40 12.43 25.29
N VAL A 19 -12.35 11.72 24.88
CA VAL A 19 -11.58 12.06 23.67
C VAL A 19 -12.48 12.00 22.42
N MET A 20 -13.32 10.96 22.30
CA MET A 20 -14.21 10.82 21.15
C MET A 20 -15.30 11.89 21.12
N ASP A 21 -15.80 12.36 22.25
CA ASP A 21 -16.73 13.48 22.28
C ASP A 21 -16.13 14.75 21.67
N GLU A 22 -14.88 15.09 21.99
CA GLU A 22 -14.17 16.22 21.38
C GLU A 22 -13.91 16.00 19.88
N VAL A 23 -13.50 14.78 19.48
CA VAL A 23 -13.27 14.42 18.06
C VAL A 23 -14.56 14.56 17.25
N ILE A 24 -15.70 14.13 17.78
CA ILE A 24 -16.99 14.21 17.08
C ILE A 24 -17.41 15.67 16.85
N GLU A 25 -17.11 16.58 17.77
CA GLU A 25 -17.38 18.02 17.60
C GLU A 25 -16.52 18.63 16.50
N LEU A 26 -15.26 18.21 16.39
CA LEU A 26 -14.30 18.75 15.41
C LEU A 26 -14.50 18.17 14.00
N PHE A 27 -14.92 16.91 13.90
CA PHE A 27 -15.02 16.18 12.63
C PHE A 27 -16.47 15.71 12.40
N PRO A 28 -17.18 16.31 11.44
CA PRO A 28 -18.59 16.00 11.19
C PRO A 28 -18.82 14.67 10.46
N SER A 29 -17.76 13.95 10.06
CA SER A 29 -17.87 12.66 9.37
C SER A 29 -18.78 11.68 10.13
N GLU A 30 -19.51 10.87 9.38
CA GLU A 30 -20.24 9.72 9.91
C GLU A 30 -19.28 8.64 10.46
N TYR A 31 -18.05 8.57 9.92
CA TYR A 31 -17.06 7.55 10.29
C TYR A 31 -15.97 8.14 11.18
N ILE A 32 -15.59 7.36 12.20
CA ILE A 32 -14.44 7.63 13.07
C ILE A 32 -13.50 6.43 13.01
N HIS A 33 -12.26 6.67 12.62
CA HIS A 33 -11.23 5.62 12.60
C HIS A 33 -10.63 5.46 14.00
N ILE A 34 -10.68 4.25 14.54
CA ILE A 34 -10.26 3.94 15.91
C ILE A 34 -8.90 3.22 16.00
N GLY A 35 -8.20 3.02 14.87
CA GLY A 35 -6.96 2.26 14.83
C GLY A 35 -7.21 0.76 14.98
N GLY A 36 -6.62 0.14 16.01
CA GLY A 36 -6.77 -1.28 16.31
C GLY A 36 -5.65 -2.16 15.77
N ASP A 37 -4.67 -1.55 15.11
CA ASP A 37 -3.49 -2.20 14.55
C ASP A 37 -2.42 -2.50 15.61
N GLU A 38 -1.52 -3.43 15.26
CA GLU A 38 -0.27 -3.72 15.98
C GLU A 38 -0.41 -3.79 17.51
N CYS A 39 -1.46 -4.43 17.99
CA CYS A 39 -1.73 -4.58 19.42
C CYS A 39 -1.04 -5.85 19.99
N PRO A 40 0.18 -5.75 20.55
CA PRO A 40 0.85 -6.90 21.16
C PRO A 40 0.10 -7.36 22.41
N LYS A 41 -0.02 -8.68 22.59
CA LYS A 41 -0.81 -9.28 23.67
C LYS A 41 0.01 -9.57 24.93
N THR A 42 1.32 -9.36 24.90
CA THR A 42 2.25 -9.71 26.00
C THR A 42 1.88 -9.04 27.30
N ALA A 43 1.59 -7.72 27.25
CA ALA A 43 1.18 -6.96 28.45
C ALA A 43 -0.10 -7.52 29.06
N TRP A 44 -1.10 -7.85 28.26
CA TRP A 44 -2.37 -8.41 28.75
C TRP A 44 -2.23 -9.84 29.27
N LYS A 45 -1.38 -10.67 28.66
CA LYS A 45 -1.06 -12.01 29.15
C LYS A 45 -0.46 -11.99 30.55
N ASN A 46 0.36 -10.99 30.85
CA ASN A 46 1.07 -10.85 32.12
C ASN A 46 0.31 -10.02 33.16
N SER A 47 -0.78 -9.35 32.78
CA SER A 47 -1.56 -8.49 33.69
C SER A 47 -2.58 -9.30 34.47
N ALA A 48 -2.46 -9.31 35.80
CA ALA A 48 -3.45 -9.96 36.69
C ALA A 48 -4.86 -9.41 36.47
N PHE A 49 -4.98 -8.08 36.25
CA PHE A 49 -6.25 -7.42 35.96
C PHE A 49 -6.86 -7.94 34.65
N CYS A 50 -6.09 -7.95 33.56
CA CYS A 50 -6.58 -8.41 32.26
C CYS A 50 -6.98 -9.89 32.30
N GLN A 51 -6.19 -10.74 32.96
CA GLN A 51 -6.53 -12.15 33.14
C GLN A 51 -7.76 -12.37 34.01
N GLN A 52 -8.01 -11.51 34.98
CA GLN A 52 -9.27 -11.53 35.76
C GLN A 52 -10.46 -11.10 34.89
N LEU A 53 -10.32 -10.03 34.11
CA LEU A 53 -11.36 -9.55 33.20
C LEU A 53 -11.70 -10.60 32.13
N ILE A 54 -10.71 -11.27 31.54
CA ILE A 54 -10.89 -12.38 30.60
C ILE A 54 -11.76 -13.49 31.23
N ARG A 55 -11.48 -13.86 32.47
CA ARG A 55 -12.31 -14.85 33.21
C ARG A 55 -13.74 -14.36 33.46
N GLN A 56 -13.90 -13.09 33.85
CA GLN A 56 -15.21 -12.49 34.10
C GLN A 56 -16.06 -12.43 32.83
N LEU A 57 -15.44 -12.14 31.69
CA LEU A 57 -16.09 -12.11 30.39
C LEU A 57 -16.27 -13.50 29.76
N GLY A 58 -15.73 -14.55 30.38
CA GLY A 58 -15.80 -15.91 29.86
C GLY A 58 -15.03 -16.15 28.56
N LEU A 59 -14.03 -15.30 28.25
CA LEU A 59 -13.24 -15.41 27.02
C LEU A 59 -12.31 -16.64 27.09
N LYS A 60 -12.26 -17.39 25.99
CA LYS A 60 -11.46 -18.61 25.88
C LYS A 60 -10.77 -18.65 24.53
N ASP A 61 -9.63 -19.32 24.47
CA ASP A 61 -8.96 -19.62 23.21
C ASP A 61 -9.87 -20.42 22.28
N ASP A 62 -9.77 -20.17 20.98
CA ASP A 62 -10.54 -20.91 20.00
C ASP A 62 -10.08 -22.38 19.89
N THR A 63 -11.03 -23.28 19.84
CA THR A 63 -10.77 -24.70 19.55
C THR A 63 -10.78 -24.99 18.04
N THR A 64 -11.54 -24.21 17.27
CA THR A 64 -11.66 -24.29 15.82
C THR A 64 -11.34 -22.93 15.17
N PRO A 65 -10.87 -22.90 13.92
CA PRO A 65 -10.66 -21.63 13.21
C PRO A 65 -11.94 -20.80 13.11
N SER A 66 -11.77 -19.48 13.17
CA SER A 66 -12.82 -18.49 12.92
C SER A 66 -13.39 -18.64 11.50
N LYS A 67 -14.70 -18.41 11.35
CA LYS A 67 -15.36 -18.46 10.04
C LYS A 67 -15.05 -17.25 9.15
N ILE A 68 -14.53 -16.15 9.75
CA ILE A 68 -14.25 -14.93 9.03
C ILE A 68 -12.86 -15.00 8.38
N ASP A 69 -11.84 -15.34 9.14
CA ASP A 69 -10.45 -15.28 8.69
C ASP A 69 -9.70 -16.63 8.68
N GLY A 70 -10.35 -17.70 9.14
CA GLY A 70 -9.76 -19.04 9.18
C GLY A 70 -8.69 -19.23 10.26
N ILE A 71 -8.53 -18.28 11.19
CA ILE A 71 -7.49 -18.29 12.23
C ILE A 71 -8.09 -18.67 13.59
N LYS A 72 -7.30 -19.33 14.44
CA LYS A 72 -7.66 -19.56 15.84
C LYS A 72 -7.18 -18.39 16.68
N HIS A 73 -8.11 -17.72 17.35
CA HIS A 73 -7.80 -16.56 18.17
C HIS A 73 -7.63 -16.93 19.63
N SER A 74 -6.69 -16.27 20.29
CA SER A 74 -6.47 -16.38 21.72
C SER A 74 -7.55 -15.61 22.49
N LYS A 75 -7.66 -15.90 23.77
CA LYS A 75 -8.51 -15.13 24.68
C LYS A 75 -8.10 -13.65 24.79
N GLU A 76 -6.84 -13.34 24.55
CA GLU A 76 -6.33 -11.98 24.50
C GLU A 76 -6.73 -11.25 23.20
N ASP A 77 -6.83 -11.94 22.06
CA ASP A 77 -7.40 -11.38 20.84
C ASP A 77 -8.88 -11.04 21.03
N LYS A 78 -9.60 -11.91 21.74
CA LYS A 78 -11.00 -11.65 22.12
C LYS A 78 -11.13 -10.50 23.13
N LEU A 79 -10.11 -10.25 23.95
CA LEU A 79 -10.08 -9.06 24.80
C LEU A 79 -9.91 -7.78 23.98
N GLN A 80 -9.16 -7.81 22.88
CA GLN A 80 -9.11 -6.71 21.93
C GLN A 80 -10.46 -6.51 21.25
N SER A 81 -11.12 -7.56 20.79
CA SER A 81 -12.48 -7.50 20.23
C SER A 81 -13.48 -6.90 21.23
N TYR A 82 -13.39 -7.25 22.51
CA TYR A 82 -14.19 -6.63 23.58
C TYR A 82 -13.93 -5.13 23.66
N PHE A 83 -12.66 -4.70 23.62
CA PHE A 83 -12.30 -3.27 23.65
C PHE A 83 -12.91 -2.53 22.45
N VAL A 84 -12.69 -3.04 21.25
CA VAL A 84 -13.25 -2.48 20.00
C VAL A 84 -14.78 -2.38 20.08
N THR A 85 -15.45 -3.47 20.52
CA THR A 85 -16.91 -3.50 20.65
C THR A 85 -17.44 -2.47 21.67
N ARG A 86 -16.70 -2.21 22.75
CA ARG A 86 -17.08 -1.18 23.73
C ARG A 86 -17.01 0.21 23.08
N MET A 87 -15.95 0.50 22.33
CA MET A 87 -15.80 1.78 21.63
C MET A 87 -16.82 1.93 20.50
N GLU A 88 -17.11 0.85 19.76
CA GLU A 88 -18.17 0.86 18.75
C GLU A 88 -19.53 1.22 19.35
N LYS A 89 -19.94 0.57 20.43
CA LYS A 89 -21.21 0.86 21.12
C LYS A 89 -21.31 2.31 21.54
N TYR A 90 -20.21 2.87 22.06
CA TYR A 90 -20.18 4.27 22.44
C TYR A 90 -20.37 5.19 21.23
N LEU A 91 -19.58 4.99 20.17
CA LEU A 91 -19.64 5.79 18.95
C LEU A 91 -20.99 5.65 18.23
N ASN A 92 -21.57 4.45 18.18
CA ASN A 92 -22.90 4.21 17.63
C ASN A 92 -23.98 4.97 18.41
N SER A 93 -23.85 5.09 19.75
CA SER A 93 -24.77 5.90 20.58
C SER A 93 -24.73 7.39 20.26
N LYS A 94 -23.63 7.86 19.63
CA LYS A 94 -23.44 9.23 19.13
C LYS A 94 -23.77 9.37 17.64
N GLY A 95 -24.33 8.34 17.01
CA GLY A 95 -24.65 8.32 15.57
C GLY A 95 -23.43 8.21 14.66
N LYS A 96 -22.32 7.68 15.17
CA LYS A 96 -21.08 7.46 14.40
C LYS A 96 -20.83 5.98 14.18
N SER A 97 -20.25 5.65 13.02
CA SER A 97 -19.78 4.31 12.68
C SER A 97 -18.25 4.23 12.84
N ILE A 98 -17.73 3.06 13.21
CA ILE A 98 -16.28 2.89 13.34
C ILE A 98 -15.63 2.36 12.08
N ILE A 99 -14.39 2.78 11.86
CA ILE A 99 -13.43 2.11 10.96
C ILE A 99 -12.25 1.66 11.83
N GLY A 100 -11.74 0.46 11.58
CA GLY A 100 -10.49 -0.02 12.19
C GLY A 100 -9.63 -0.74 11.19
N TRP A 101 -8.32 -0.81 11.47
CA TRP A 101 -7.41 -1.62 10.68
C TRP A 101 -7.81 -3.09 10.75
N ASP A 102 -7.35 -3.90 9.81
CA ASP A 102 -7.85 -5.29 9.65
C ASP A 102 -7.57 -6.22 10.84
N GLU A 103 -6.73 -5.81 11.81
CA GLU A 103 -6.57 -6.52 13.07
C GLU A 103 -7.82 -6.51 13.96
N ILE A 104 -8.80 -5.63 13.70
CA ILE A 104 -10.09 -5.69 14.42
C ILE A 104 -10.92 -6.93 14.09
N LEU A 105 -10.54 -7.70 13.06
CA LEU A 105 -11.09 -9.03 12.77
C LEU A 105 -10.68 -10.05 13.84
N GLU A 106 -9.53 -9.84 14.48
CA GLU A 106 -8.96 -10.78 15.45
C GLU A 106 -9.84 -10.88 16.70
N GLY A 107 -10.19 -12.11 17.06
CA GLY A 107 -11.04 -12.39 18.22
C GLY A 107 -12.52 -12.09 18.04
N GLY A 108 -12.94 -11.60 16.89
CA GLY A 108 -14.33 -11.34 16.50
C GLY A 108 -14.57 -9.87 16.12
N LEU A 109 -15.20 -9.67 14.99
CA LEU A 109 -15.51 -8.35 14.46
C LEU A 109 -16.74 -7.74 15.16
N ALA A 110 -16.64 -6.47 15.55
CA ALA A 110 -17.77 -5.71 16.09
C ALA A 110 -18.88 -5.55 15.04
N PRO A 111 -20.17 -5.60 15.43
CA PRO A 111 -21.29 -5.83 14.50
C PRO A 111 -21.43 -4.84 13.34
N ASN A 112 -21.08 -3.55 13.54
CA ASN A 112 -21.24 -2.50 12.54
C ASN A 112 -19.89 -1.90 12.12
N ALA A 113 -18.78 -2.57 12.43
CA ALA A 113 -17.45 -2.07 12.12
C ALA A 113 -17.17 -2.16 10.61
N THR A 114 -16.55 -1.11 10.07
CA THR A 114 -15.91 -1.11 8.76
C THR A 114 -14.45 -1.48 8.91
N VAL A 115 -13.95 -2.37 8.07
CA VAL A 115 -12.56 -2.85 8.11
C VAL A 115 -11.71 -2.12 7.08
N MET A 116 -10.58 -1.56 7.49
CA MET A 116 -9.58 -0.99 6.59
C MET A 116 -8.43 -1.99 6.44
N SER A 117 -8.31 -2.61 5.25
CA SER A 117 -7.40 -3.73 4.99
C SER A 117 -6.04 -3.23 4.50
N TRP A 118 -5.00 -3.29 5.35
CA TRP A 118 -3.67 -2.77 5.05
C TRP A 118 -2.59 -3.85 4.91
N ARG A 119 -2.69 -4.95 5.67
CA ARG A 119 -1.72 -6.06 5.65
C ARG A 119 -1.75 -6.88 4.35
N GLY A 120 -2.72 -6.60 3.48
CA GLY A 120 -2.98 -7.28 2.23
C GLY A 120 -4.43 -7.08 1.82
N VAL A 121 -4.94 -7.93 0.94
CA VAL A 121 -6.33 -7.88 0.46
C VAL A 121 -7.26 -8.78 1.26
N GLU A 122 -6.73 -9.76 1.96
CA GLU A 122 -7.48 -10.85 2.58
C GLU A 122 -8.38 -10.35 3.71
N GLY A 123 -7.90 -9.44 4.56
CA GLY A 123 -8.68 -8.87 5.66
C GLY A 123 -9.96 -8.19 5.15
N GLY A 124 -9.82 -7.33 4.14
CA GLY A 124 -10.96 -6.65 3.52
C GLY A 124 -11.91 -7.61 2.82
N MET A 125 -11.39 -8.60 2.10
CA MET A 125 -12.20 -9.62 1.44
C MET A 125 -12.98 -10.47 2.45
N ASN A 126 -12.35 -10.84 3.56
CA ASN A 126 -12.99 -11.62 4.61
C ASN A 126 -14.11 -10.82 5.29
N ALA A 127 -13.87 -9.54 5.58
CA ALA A 127 -14.89 -8.64 6.12
C ALA A 127 -16.06 -8.47 5.14
N ALA A 128 -15.78 -8.21 3.85
CA ALA A 128 -16.79 -8.01 2.83
C ALA A 128 -17.66 -9.27 2.61
N LYS A 129 -17.06 -10.45 2.55
CA LYS A 129 -17.77 -11.74 2.49
C LYS A 129 -18.62 -12.03 3.73
N ALA A 130 -18.26 -11.47 4.88
CA ALA A 130 -19.03 -11.55 6.11
C ALA A 130 -20.15 -10.49 6.20
N GLY A 131 -20.28 -9.61 5.19
CA GLY A 131 -21.31 -8.56 5.12
C GLY A 131 -20.93 -7.26 5.83
N HIS A 132 -19.64 -7.05 6.13
CA HIS A 132 -19.10 -5.80 6.67
C HIS A 132 -18.47 -4.95 5.59
N ASN A 133 -18.61 -3.63 5.70
CA ASN A 133 -17.93 -2.73 4.78
C ASN A 133 -16.42 -2.84 4.91
N ALA A 134 -15.73 -2.76 3.78
CA ALA A 134 -14.28 -2.80 3.70
C ALA A 134 -13.75 -1.65 2.84
N ILE A 135 -12.65 -1.03 3.32
CA ILE A 135 -11.85 -0.07 2.56
C ILE A 135 -10.51 -0.74 2.27
N MET A 136 -10.15 -0.80 0.99
CA MET A 136 -8.94 -1.48 0.54
C MET A 136 -7.75 -0.52 0.54
N THR A 137 -6.76 -0.83 1.36
CA THR A 137 -5.52 -0.05 1.46
C THR A 137 -4.27 -0.92 1.58
N PRO A 138 -4.15 -2.00 0.76
CA PRO A 138 -3.07 -2.97 0.91
C PRO A 138 -1.69 -2.36 0.67
N ASN A 139 -0.79 -2.55 1.62
CA ASN A 139 0.54 -1.94 1.60
C ASN A 139 1.37 -2.25 0.34
N PRO A 140 1.26 -3.44 -0.31
CA PRO A 140 2.03 -3.70 -1.51
C PRO A 140 1.66 -2.81 -2.72
N TYR A 141 0.51 -2.11 -2.68
CA TYR A 141 0.00 -1.36 -3.82
C TYR A 141 -0.21 0.12 -3.56
N VAL A 142 -0.68 0.49 -2.35
CA VAL A 142 -1.18 1.86 -2.11
C VAL A 142 -0.51 2.57 -0.93
N TYR A 143 0.58 2.01 -0.38
CA TYR A 143 1.42 2.71 0.59
C TYR A 143 2.37 3.66 -0.15
N LEU A 144 2.14 4.95 0.01
CA LEU A 144 2.86 6.01 -0.69
C LEU A 144 4.16 6.42 0.03
N ASP A 145 4.37 5.93 1.25
CA ASP A 145 5.62 6.07 2.01
C ASP A 145 6.70 5.06 1.59
N TYR A 146 6.38 4.09 0.71
CA TYR A 146 7.33 3.14 0.13
C TYR A 146 8.15 3.77 -0.99
N TYR A 147 9.31 3.16 -1.31
CA TYR A 147 10.09 3.54 -2.48
C TYR A 147 9.27 3.43 -3.76
N GLN A 148 9.40 4.40 -4.65
CA GLN A 148 8.77 4.38 -5.97
C GLN A 148 9.78 4.35 -7.14
N GLU A 149 11.04 4.51 -6.83
CA GLU A 149 12.19 4.30 -7.71
C GLU A 149 13.25 3.48 -6.96
N GLU A 150 14.32 3.06 -7.64
CA GLU A 150 15.35 2.21 -7.06
C GLU A 150 15.90 2.82 -5.75
N PRO A 151 16.00 2.04 -4.65
CA PRO A 151 16.39 2.55 -3.34
C PRO A 151 17.77 3.25 -3.30
N GLU A 152 18.67 2.86 -4.22
CA GLU A 152 20.03 3.40 -4.31
C GLU A 152 20.06 4.87 -4.74
N ILE A 153 19.05 5.32 -5.46
CA ILE A 153 18.94 6.69 -5.99
C ILE A 153 17.82 7.48 -5.35
N ALA A 154 16.90 6.80 -4.66
CA ALA A 154 15.75 7.41 -4.01
C ALA A 154 16.14 8.02 -2.65
N PRO A 155 15.44 9.07 -2.22
CA PRO A 155 15.52 9.52 -0.83
C PRO A 155 15.01 8.44 0.13
N THR A 156 15.66 8.25 1.28
CA THR A 156 15.33 7.21 2.27
C THR A 156 13.85 7.18 2.65
N THR A 157 13.28 5.98 2.69
CA THR A 157 11.90 5.70 3.14
C THR A 157 11.90 4.63 4.24
N ILE A 158 10.71 4.27 4.72
CA ILE A 158 10.54 3.16 5.69
C ILE A 158 10.90 1.78 5.09
N GLY A 159 10.95 1.67 3.77
CA GLY A 159 11.15 0.42 3.03
C GLY A 159 10.02 0.15 2.05
N GLY A 160 9.88 -1.09 1.61
CA GLY A 160 8.92 -1.49 0.59
C GLY A 160 9.24 -0.92 -0.79
N TYR A 161 8.56 -1.42 -1.84
CA TYR A 161 8.76 -0.94 -3.21
C TYR A 161 7.42 -0.93 -3.96
N ASN A 162 7.00 0.26 -4.37
CA ASN A 162 5.67 0.47 -4.93
C ASN A 162 5.71 1.50 -6.08
N THR A 163 5.95 1.01 -7.28
CA THR A 163 6.06 1.84 -8.49
C THR A 163 4.69 2.40 -8.92
N LEU A 164 4.70 3.46 -9.75
CA LEU A 164 3.49 4.00 -10.36
C LEU A 164 2.68 2.92 -11.09
N LYS A 165 3.34 2.07 -11.88
CA LYS A 165 2.70 1.00 -12.64
C LYS A 165 2.08 -0.07 -11.73
N LYS A 166 2.76 -0.40 -10.63
CA LYS A 166 2.26 -1.34 -9.63
C LYS A 166 1.03 -0.81 -8.92
N THR A 167 1.04 0.46 -8.48
CA THR A 167 -0.15 1.11 -7.91
C THR A 167 -1.31 1.11 -8.89
N TYR A 168 -1.06 1.48 -10.16
CA TYR A 168 -2.08 1.47 -11.21
C TYR A 168 -2.65 0.08 -11.48
N SER A 169 -1.85 -0.98 -11.39
CA SER A 169 -2.29 -2.35 -11.66
C SER A 169 -3.25 -2.93 -10.62
N TYR A 170 -3.34 -2.31 -9.45
CA TYR A 170 -4.19 -2.80 -8.37
C TYR A 170 -5.66 -2.80 -8.76
N ASN A 171 -6.36 -3.92 -8.50
CA ASN A 171 -7.81 -4.04 -8.60
C ASN A 171 -8.41 -4.20 -7.19
N PRO A 172 -9.07 -3.16 -6.64
CA PRO A 172 -9.61 -3.22 -5.28
C PRO A 172 -10.79 -4.19 -5.13
N VAL A 173 -11.47 -4.50 -6.23
CA VAL A 173 -12.57 -5.48 -6.27
C VAL A 173 -12.14 -6.61 -7.19
N PRO A 174 -11.57 -7.72 -6.64
CA PRO A 174 -11.14 -8.86 -7.46
C PRO A 174 -12.26 -9.38 -8.36
N ASP A 175 -11.91 -9.81 -9.57
CA ASP A 175 -12.89 -10.24 -10.58
C ASP A 175 -13.68 -11.48 -10.14
N ASP A 176 -13.09 -12.32 -9.29
CA ASP A 176 -13.70 -13.52 -8.68
C ASP A 176 -14.44 -13.25 -7.36
N ALA A 177 -14.56 -11.99 -6.92
CA ALA A 177 -15.33 -11.63 -5.75
C ALA A 177 -16.83 -11.94 -5.97
N ASP A 178 -17.49 -12.52 -4.96
CA ASP A 178 -18.92 -12.71 -4.98
C ASP A 178 -19.70 -11.38 -4.87
N GLU A 179 -20.98 -11.40 -5.15
CA GLU A 179 -21.81 -10.18 -5.19
C GLU A 179 -21.94 -9.51 -3.81
N LEU A 180 -21.85 -10.27 -2.72
CA LEU A 180 -21.85 -9.72 -1.37
C LEU A 180 -20.56 -8.94 -1.11
N ALA A 181 -19.41 -9.54 -1.42
CA ALA A 181 -18.10 -8.88 -1.27
C ALA A 181 -18.02 -7.62 -2.16
N LYS A 182 -18.44 -7.70 -3.44
CA LYS A 182 -18.47 -6.54 -4.34
C LYS A 182 -19.28 -5.37 -3.75
N LYS A 183 -20.44 -5.67 -3.13
CA LYS A 183 -21.29 -4.66 -2.51
C LYS A 183 -20.62 -3.99 -1.29
N HIS A 184 -19.84 -4.75 -0.54
CA HIS A 184 -19.27 -4.30 0.72
C HIS A 184 -17.86 -3.73 0.60
N ILE A 185 -17.17 -3.86 -0.53
CA ILE A 185 -15.93 -3.10 -0.80
C ILE A 185 -16.34 -1.69 -1.22
N ILE A 186 -16.28 -0.74 -0.28
CA ILE A 186 -16.83 0.61 -0.47
C ILE A 186 -15.82 1.64 -0.96
N GLY A 187 -14.53 1.30 -1.00
CA GLY A 187 -13.51 2.23 -1.48
C GLY A 187 -12.08 1.72 -1.36
N ILE A 188 -11.19 2.60 -1.79
CA ILE A 188 -9.73 2.44 -1.72
C ILE A 188 -9.13 3.67 -1.05
N GLN A 189 -8.02 3.49 -0.34
CA GLN A 189 -7.26 4.59 0.25
C GLN A 189 -5.76 4.39 0.01
N GLY A 190 -5.06 5.48 -0.29
CA GLY A 190 -3.59 5.53 -0.25
C GLY A 190 -3.11 6.03 1.09
N ASN A 191 -2.15 5.33 1.71
CA ASN A 191 -1.56 5.71 2.97
C ASN A 191 -0.21 6.39 2.77
N ILE A 192 0.05 7.43 3.55
CA ILE A 192 1.29 8.18 3.51
C ILE A 192 1.77 8.47 4.95
N TRP A 193 2.65 7.60 5.48
CA TRP A 193 3.20 7.70 6.82
C TRP A 193 4.45 8.56 6.81
N ARG A 194 4.60 9.43 7.79
CA ARG A 194 5.55 10.55 7.72
C ARG A 194 6.89 10.35 8.46
N GLU A 195 7.22 9.16 8.87
CA GLU A 195 8.45 8.88 9.62
C GLU A 195 9.72 9.38 8.93
N TYR A 196 9.72 9.37 7.59
CA TYR A 196 10.85 9.78 6.75
C TYR A 196 10.55 11.03 5.90
N MET A 197 9.46 11.77 6.21
CA MET A 197 9.05 12.96 5.44
C MET A 197 9.15 14.20 6.32
N GLN A 198 10.22 14.97 6.13
CA GLN A 198 10.55 16.12 6.98
C GLN A 198 9.84 17.42 6.56
N ASN A 199 9.38 17.51 5.31
CA ASN A 199 8.77 18.72 4.74
C ASN A 199 7.69 18.37 3.69
N SER A 200 7.00 19.39 3.18
CA SER A 200 5.93 19.26 2.18
C SER A 200 6.45 18.74 0.84
N GLU A 201 7.61 19.19 0.39
CA GLU A 201 8.22 18.76 -0.87
C GLU A 201 8.48 17.25 -0.86
N ARG A 202 8.92 16.74 0.30
CA ARG A 202 9.09 15.30 0.47
C ARG A 202 7.76 14.54 0.46
N THR A 203 6.71 15.12 1.02
CA THR A 203 5.36 14.55 0.98
C THR A 203 4.83 14.53 -0.46
N ASP A 204 4.99 15.62 -1.21
CA ASP A 204 4.62 15.71 -2.62
C ASP A 204 5.33 14.66 -3.46
N TYR A 205 6.66 14.55 -3.29
CA TYR A 205 7.46 13.52 -3.95
C TYR A 205 6.93 12.12 -3.69
N GLN A 206 6.57 11.80 -2.45
CA GLN A 206 6.04 10.47 -2.11
C GLN A 206 4.62 10.25 -2.63
N ALA A 207 3.77 11.27 -2.59
CA ALA A 207 2.39 11.16 -3.03
C ALA A 207 2.28 11.03 -4.56
N PHE A 208 2.99 11.89 -5.29
CA PHE A 208 2.82 12.01 -6.74
C PHE A 208 3.98 11.37 -7.51
N PRO A 209 3.67 10.70 -8.63
CA PRO A 209 2.38 10.60 -9.34
C PRO A 209 1.45 9.47 -8.86
N ARG A 210 1.82 8.65 -7.87
CA ARG A 210 1.07 7.45 -7.47
C ARG A 210 -0.34 7.75 -6.95
N ALA A 211 -0.56 8.89 -6.30
CA ALA A 211 -1.90 9.32 -5.89
C ALA A 211 -2.87 9.46 -7.09
N MET A 212 -2.36 9.84 -8.27
CA MET A 212 -3.18 9.88 -9.49
C MET A 212 -3.55 8.47 -9.99
N ALA A 213 -2.65 7.50 -9.84
CA ALA A 213 -2.96 6.10 -10.14
C ALA A 213 -4.01 5.53 -9.16
N ILE A 214 -3.95 5.91 -7.88
CA ILE A 214 -5.00 5.55 -6.89
C ILE A 214 -6.34 6.17 -7.29
N ALA A 215 -6.36 7.45 -7.69
CA ALA A 215 -7.58 8.12 -8.15
C ALA A 215 -8.17 7.41 -9.37
N GLU A 216 -7.37 7.05 -10.36
CA GLU A 216 -7.82 6.27 -11.51
C GLU A 216 -8.42 4.92 -11.09
N THR A 217 -7.73 4.21 -10.20
CA THR A 217 -8.17 2.91 -9.68
C THR A 217 -9.48 3.03 -8.88
N ALA A 218 -9.69 4.14 -8.18
CA ALA A 218 -10.91 4.38 -7.39
C ALA A 218 -12.12 4.72 -8.25
N TRP A 219 -11.94 5.40 -9.40
CA TRP A 219 -13.02 5.95 -10.21
C TRP A 219 -13.26 5.18 -11.52
N THR A 220 -12.36 4.29 -11.92
CA THR A 220 -12.43 3.55 -13.17
C THR A 220 -12.59 2.06 -12.91
N GLN A 221 -13.62 1.45 -13.48
CA GLN A 221 -13.77 0.00 -13.42
C GLN A 221 -12.54 -0.68 -14.02
N ASN A 222 -12.07 -1.77 -13.39
CA ASN A 222 -10.83 -2.44 -13.78
C ASN A 222 -10.78 -2.81 -15.27
N ALA A 223 -11.89 -3.28 -15.84
CA ALA A 223 -12.02 -3.62 -17.27
C ALA A 223 -11.85 -2.43 -18.22
N ASN A 224 -12.00 -1.20 -17.72
CA ASN A 224 -11.90 0.04 -18.51
C ASN A 224 -10.55 0.76 -18.30
N LYS A 225 -9.67 0.22 -17.45
CA LYS A 225 -8.34 0.79 -17.23
C LYS A 225 -7.46 0.57 -18.45
N ASP A 226 -6.81 1.65 -18.90
CA ASP A 226 -5.88 1.65 -20.02
C ASP A 226 -4.59 2.37 -19.59
N TRP A 227 -3.54 1.59 -19.35
CA TRP A 227 -2.24 2.11 -18.90
C TRP A 227 -1.63 3.11 -19.88
N LYS A 228 -1.75 2.85 -21.18
CA LYS A 228 -1.20 3.75 -22.20
C LYS A 228 -1.92 5.08 -22.21
N ASN A 229 -3.25 5.06 -22.18
CA ASN A 229 -4.06 6.29 -22.10
C ASN A 229 -3.81 7.02 -20.77
N PHE A 230 -3.66 6.32 -19.64
CA PHE A 230 -3.28 6.93 -18.37
C PHE A 230 -1.94 7.66 -18.49
N CYS A 231 -0.91 7.05 -19.06
CA CYS A 231 0.39 7.69 -19.28
C CYS A 231 0.30 8.92 -20.20
N GLU A 232 -0.54 8.88 -21.23
CA GLU A 232 -0.77 10.03 -22.11
C GLU A 232 -1.37 11.22 -21.34
N ARG A 233 -2.34 10.96 -20.46
CA ARG A 233 -2.93 12.00 -19.60
C ARG A 233 -1.95 12.51 -18.53
N MET A 234 -1.09 11.65 -18.02
CA MET A 234 -0.09 12.03 -17.00
C MET A 234 0.85 13.13 -17.49
N VAL A 235 1.16 13.22 -18.79
CA VAL A 235 1.97 14.33 -19.34
C VAL A 235 1.33 15.68 -19.01
N THR A 236 0.01 15.81 -19.17
CA THR A 236 -0.72 17.03 -18.81
C THR A 236 -0.80 17.23 -17.30
N GLU A 237 -0.96 16.14 -16.54
CA GLU A 237 -1.05 16.22 -15.08
C GLU A 237 0.27 16.71 -14.45
N PHE A 238 1.42 16.34 -14.98
CA PHE A 238 2.70 16.89 -14.52
C PHE A 238 2.81 18.41 -14.77
N GLU A 239 2.29 18.92 -15.89
CA GLU A 239 2.22 20.38 -16.11
C GLU A 239 1.27 21.06 -15.10
N ARG A 240 0.16 20.43 -14.73
CA ARG A 240 -0.76 20.93 -13.67
C ARG A 240 -0.08 20.96 -12.31
N LEU A 241 0.61 19.88 -11.92
CA LEU A 241 1.38 19.82 -10.68
C LEU A 241 2.43 20.93 -10.60
N LYS A 242 3.12 21.19 -11.71
CA LYS A 242 4.08 22.29 -11.81
C LYS A 242 3.44 23.66 -11.59
N VAL A 243 2.27 23.91 -12.20
CA VAL A 243 1.52 25.16 -11.97
C VAL A 243 1.07 25.30 -10.52
N MET A 244 0.74 24.18 -9.86
CA MET A 244 0.38 24.13 -8.44
C MET A 244 1.59 24.21 -7.50
N ASN A 245 2.81 24.31 -8.03
CA ASN A 245 4.06 24.25 -7.27
C ASN A 245 4.23 22.97 -6.45
N THR A 246 3.65 21.87 -6.89
CA THR A 246 3.81 20.53 -6.29
C THR A 246 5.09 19.90 -6.83
N GLN A 247 5.83 19.18 -5.96
CA GLN A 247 7.14 18.59 -6.26
C GLN A 247 7.06 17.06 -6.42
N PRO A 248 6.52 16.53 -7.53
CA PRO A 248 6.35 15.08 -7.72
C PRO A 248 7.67 14.37 -7.94
N CYS A 249 7.69 13.05 -7.74
CA CYS A 249 8.74 12.19 -8.28
C CYS A 249 8.68 12.21 -9.81
N LEU A 250 9.83 12.42 -10.45
CA LEU A 250 9.94 12.57 -11.90
C LEU A 250 10.38 11.29 -12.61
N ASN A 251 10.41 10.14 -11.93
CA ASN A 251 10.79 8.86 -12.53
C ASN A 251 9.87 8.39 -13.68
N PHE A 252 8.72 9.05 -13.85
CA PHE A 252 7.87 8.91 -15.03
C PHE A 252 8.61 9.18 -16.36
N TYR A 253 9.61 10.05 -16.33
CA TYR A 253 10.42 10.44 -17.46
C TYR A 253 11.68 9.59 -17.65
N ASP A 254 12.00 8.71 -16.69
CA ASP A 254 13.19 7.87 -16.69
C ASP A 254 12.95 6.55 -17.44
N VAL A 255 14.02 5.79 -17.64
CA VAL A 255 13.95 4.43 -18.14
C VAL A 255 14.02 3.44 -17.00
N ASN A 256 13.05 2.54 -16.92
CA ASN A 256 13.09 1.39 -16.00
C ASN A 256 13.89 0.25 -16.65
N ILE A 257 14.93 -0.21 -15.95
CA ILE A 257 15.75 -1.34 -16.37
C ILE A 257 15.31 -2.58 -15.60
N ASN A 258 14.62 -3.50 -16.27
CA ASN A 258 14.15 -4.76 -15.71
C ASN A 258 14.91 -5.94 -16.30
N THR A 259 14.99 -7.02 -15.54
CA THR A 259 15.53 -8.29 -16.03
C THR A 259 14.53 -9.40 -15.76
N HIS A 260 14.40 -10.31 -16.71
CA HIS A 260 13.52 -11.47 -16.59
C HIS A 260 14.22 -12.70 -17.15
N ALA A 261 14.07 -13.84 -16.47
CA ALA A 261 14.49 -15.14 -16.96
C ALA A 261 13.35 -16.14 -16.74
N ASP A 262 13.04 -16.92 -17.77
CA ASP A 262 12.22 -18.13 -17.61
C ASP A 262 13.03 -19.22 -16.89
N GLU A 263 12.36 -20.24 -16.31
CA GLU A 263 12.99 -21.28 -15.46
C GLU A 263 14.26 -21.92 -16.03
N ASN A 264 14.45 -21.95 -17.34
CA ASN A 264 15.65 -22.47 -18.02
C ASN A 264 16.09 -21.57 -19.19
N GLY A 265 15.57 -20.36 -19.26
CA GLY A 265 15.84 -19.41 -20.33
C GLY A 265 17.02 -18.47 -20.04
N PRO A 266 17.50 -17.75 -21.07
CA PRO A 266 18.49 -16.71 -20.88
C PRO A 266 17.93 -15.54 -20.10
N LEU A 267 18.80 -14.81 -19.40
CA LEU A 267 18.41 -13.56 -18.75
C LEU A 267 18.16 -12.49 -19.82
N MET A 268 16.92 -12.02 -19.88
CA MET A 268 16.50 -10.96 -20.79
C MET A 268 16.56 -9.60 -20.12
N VAL A 269 17.01 -8.59 -20.84
CA VAL A 269 16.98 -7.18 -20.40
C VAL A 269 15.81 -6.49 -21.08
N LEU A 270 14.96 -5.86 -20.28
CA LEU A 270 13.80 -5.08 -20.71
C LEU A 270 13.98 -3.63 -20.28
N LEU A 271 13.84 -2.71 -21.24
CA LEU A 271 13.84 -1.28 -20.99
C LEU A 271 12.44 -0.73 -21.24
N GLU A 272 11.91 0.05 -20.28
CA GLU A 272 10.57 0.63 -20.38
C GLU A 272 10.60 2.10 -19.96
N SER A 273 9.97 2.96 -20.74
CA SER A 273 9.66 4.33 -20.33
C SER A 273 8.14 4.51 -20.23
N PHE A 274 7.69 5.21 -19.19
CA PHE A 274 6.27 5.52 -19.03
C PHE A 274 5.85 6.73 -19.88
N TYR A 275 6.82 7.55 -20.32
CA TYR A 275 6.51 8.68 -21.18
C TYR A 275 6.07 8.21 -22.58
N PRO A 276 4.91 8.66 -23.08
CA PRO A 276 4.35 8.15 -24.34
C PRO A 276 5.24 8.42 -25.55
N ASN A 277 5.47 7.40 -26.34
CA ASN A 277 6.25 7.46 -27.57
C ASN A 277 7.68 8.02 -27.38
N ALA A 278 8.29 7.78 -26.22
CA ALA A 278 9.70 8.05 -26.00
C ALA A 278 10.58 7.05 -26.80
N GLU A 279 11.66 7.55 -27.39
CA GLU A 279 12.75 6.70 -27.89
C GLU A 279 13.67 6.36 -26.72
N ILE A 280 13.86 5.07 -26.45
CA ILE A 280 14.83 4.63 -25.45
C ILE A 280 16.15 4.37 -26.16
N ARG A 281 17.21 5.05 -25.71
CA ARG A 281 18.59 4.86 -26.17
C ARG A 281 19.42 4.28 -25.05
N TYR A 282 20.34 3.36 -25.37
CA TYR A 282 21.15 2.70 -24.36
C TYR A 282 22.59 2.43 -24.82
N THR A 283 23.44 2.18 -23.84
CA THR A 283 24.84 1.76 -23.97
C THR A 283 25.11 0.58 -23.02
N THR A 284 26.07 -0.27 -23.35
CA THR A 284 26.44 -1.46 -22.54
C THR A 284 27.84 -1.39 -21.96
N ASP A 285 28.54 -0.28 -22.21
CA ASP A 285 29.93 -0.01 -21.81
C ASP A 285 30.07 1.07 -20.73
N GLY A 286 28.95 1.51 -20.16
CA GLY A 286 28.90 2.58 -19.14
C GLY A 286 29.01 3.99 -19.69
N SER A 287 29.13 4.19 -21.01
CA SER A 287 29.10 5.53 -21.60
C SER A 287 27.70 6.14 -21.51
N GLU A 288 27.63 7.49 -21.48
CA GLU A 288 26.35 8.22 -21.40
C GLU A 288 25.55 8.05 -22.71
N PRO A 289 24.26 7.61 -22.63
CA PRO A 289 23.41 7.50 -23.80
C PRO A 289 23.15 8.87 -24.44
N THR A 290 23.23 8.92 -25.75
CA THR A 290 22.93 10.08 -26.57
C THR A 290 21.86 9.73 -27.62
N LYS A 291 21.33 10.72 -28.33
CA LYS A 291 20.43 10.48 -29.47
C LYS A 291 21.01 9.57 -30.57
N ALA A 292 22.34 9.43 -30.61
CA ALA A 292 23.05 8.57 -31.55
C ALA A 292 23.34 7.15 -31.02
N SER A 293 23.11 6.89 -29.74
CA SER A 293 23.27 5.59 -29.12
C SER A 293 22.25 4.57 -29.66
N VAL A 294 22.45 3.30 -29.37
CA VAL A 294 21.59 2.21 -29.86
C VAL A 294 20.14 2.45 -29.45
N LEU A 295 19.24 2.36 -30.43
CA LEU A 295 17.80 2.44 -30.19
C LEU A 295 17.32 1.10 -29.61
N TYR A 296 16.61 1.15 -28.51
CA TYR A 296 15.96 -0.04 -27.95
C TYR A 296 14.63 -0.31 -28.68
N GLU A 297 14.53 -1.44 -29.33
CA GLU A 297 13.32 -1.85 -30.06
C GLU A 297 12.61 -3.03 -29.40
N LYS A 298 13.36 -3.91 -28.74
CA LYS A 298 12.83 -5.13 -28.11
C LYS A 298 13.77 -5.64 -27.01
N PRO A 299 13.29 -6.50 -26.10
CA PRO A 299 14.12 -7.17 -25.11
C PRO A 299 15.31 -7.90 -25.77
N PHE A 300 16.47 -7.86 -25.11
CA PHE A 300 17.67 -8.53 -25.59
C PHE A 300 18.27 -9.45 -24.52
N VAL A 301 18.99 -10.48 -24.96
CA VAL A 301 19.67 -11.43 -24.07
C VAL A 301 20.87 -10.76 -23.42
N LEU A 302 21.03 -10.94 -22.11
CA LEU A 302 22.24 -10.51 -21.40
C LEU A 302 23.40 -11.49 -21.71
N GLU A 303 24.32 -11.06 -22.54
CA GLU A 303 25.54 -11.79 -22.86
C GLU A 303 26.72 -11.27 -22.04
N GLY A 304 27.06 -11.98 -20.95
CA GLY A 304 28.16 -11.61 -20.07
C GLY A 304 27.84 -10.42 -19.14
N ASN A 305 28.88 -9.74 -18.70
CA ASN A 305 28.75 -8.58 -17.83
C ASN A 305 28.70 -7.30 -18.67
N ILE A 306 27.73 -6.43 -18.39
CA ILE A 306 27.59 -5.13 -19.05
C ILE A 306 27.41 -4.03 -18.01
N ASP A 307 27.86 -2.84 -18.34
CA ASP A 307 27.59 -1.62 -17.60
C ASP A 307 26.49 -0.83 -18.35
N LEU A 308 25.22 -1.17 -18.04
CA LEU A 308 24.07 -0.70 -18.79
C LEU A 308 23.68 0.70 -18.34
N LYS A 309 23.64 1.62 -19.32
CA LYS A 309 22.99 2.93 -19.15
C LYS A 309 21.91 3.11 -20.20
N ALA A 310 20.77 3.71 -19.79
CA ALA A 310 19.65 3.97 -20.69
C ALA A 310 18.99 5.32 -20.38
N ALA A 311 18.50 5.99 -21.41
CA ALA A 311 17.77 7.24 -21.29
C ALA A 311 16.62 7.32 -22.28
N ALA A 312 15.54 7.99 -21.91
CA ALA A 312 14.39 8.28 -22.73
C ALA A 312 14.58 9.61 -23.47
N PHE A 313 14.23 9.64 -24.74
CA PHE A 313 14.31 10.84 -25.60
C PHE A 313 12.97 11.12 -26.27
N LYS A 314 12.66 12.40 -26.43
CA LYS A 314 11.54 12.89 -27.24
C LYS A 314 12.01 14.05 -28.11
N ASP A 315 11.76 13.97 -29.39
CA ASP A 315 12.17 15.00 -30.38
C ASP A 315 13.66 15.36 -30.26
N GLY A 316 14.50 14.36 -30.02
CA GLY A 316 15.95 14.46 -29.89
C GLY A 316 16.44 15.08 -28.56
N LYS A 317 15.56 15.36 -27.61
CA LYS A 317 15.89 15.85 -26.27
C LYS A 317 15.70 14.72 -25.23
N MET A 318 16.64 14.59 -24.31
CA MET A 318 16.53 13.71 -23.19
C MET A 318 15.44 14.20 -22.22
N LEU A 319 14.59 13.29 -21.72
CA LEU A 319 13.42 13.61 -20.90
C LEU A 319 13.75 13.64 -19.42
N GLY A 320 14.26 12.57 -18.87
CA GLY A 320 14.54 12.40 -17.45
C GLY A 320 16.02 12.23 -17.16
N LYS A 321 16.33 11.40 -16.17
CA LYS A 321 17.70 11.03 -15.80
C LYS A 321 18.17 9.83 -16.60
N VAL A 322 19.49 9.64 -16.69
CA VAL A 322 20.09 8.41 -17.21
C VAL A 322 19.92 7.32 -16.13
N ALA A 323 19.22 6.26 -16.48
CA ALA A 323 19.16 5.04 -15.67
C ALA A 323 20.48 4.27 -15.83
N HIS A 324 21.04 3.80 -14.72
CA HIS A 324 22.30 3.07 -14.68
C HIS A 324 22.15 1.80 -13.85
N LYS A 325 22.50 0.66 -14.44
CA LYS A 325 22.45 -0.65 -13.78
C LYS A 325 23.54 -1.59 -14.32
N PRO A 326 24.60 -1.83 -13.57
CA PRO A 326 25.54 -2.91 -13.91
C PRO A 326 24.82 -4.26 -13.86
N LEU A 327 24.93 -5.06 -14.88
CA LEU A 327 24.30 -6.37 -14.99
C LEU A 327 25.38 -7.46 -15.17
N TYR A 328 25.18 -8.58 -14.47
CA TYR A 328 26.16 -9.68 -14.41
C TYR A 328 25.54 -10.97 -14.92
N GLY A 329 25.91 -11.39 -16.12
CA GLY A 329 25.34 -12.57 -16.79
C GLY A 329 25.67 -13.91 -16.12
N ASN A 330 26.66 -13.96 -15.23
CA ASN A 330 27.11 -15.20 -14.59
C ASN A 330 26.46 -15.49 -13.22
N LEU A 331 25.62 -14.61 -12.69
CA LEU A 331 25.02 -14.79 -11.37
C LEU A 331 23.88 -15.82 -11.33
N LEU A 332 23.37 -16.29 -12.49
CA LEU A 332 22.28 -17.27 -12.53
C LEU A 332 22.75 -18.72 -12.76
N THR A 333 24.04 -18.98 -12.88
CA THR A 333 24.58 -20.35 -12.94
C THR A 333 25.04 -20.92 -11.60
N GLY A 334 24.77 -20.20 -10.51
CA GLY A 334 25.04 -20.65 -9.15
C GLY A 334 24.05 -21.73 -8.73
N LYS A 335 24.30 -22.98 -9.11
CA LYS A 335 23.88 -24.11 -8.26
C LYS A 335 24.70 -24.02 -6.97
N PRO A 336 24.05 -24.29 -5.79
CA PRO A 336 24.71 -24.25 -4.49
C PRO A 336 25.91 -25.18 -4.41
#